data_fc0e8e18224ac647813cfcfc638166a1
#
_entry.id   fc0e8e18224ac647813cfcfc638166a1
#
_cell.length_a   1.000
_cell.length_b   1.000
_cell.length_c   1.000
_cell.angle_alpha   90.00
_cell.angle_beta   90.00
_cell.angle_gamma   90.00
#
_symmetry.space_group_name_H-M   'P 1'
#
loop_
_entity.id
_entity.type
_entity.pdbx_description
1 polymer ?
#
loop_
_entity_poly.entity_id
_entity_poly.type
_entity_poly.pdbx_seq_one_letter_code
_entity_poly.pdbx_strand_id
1 'polypeptide(L)'
;MMNKVEKLIEKKDYIVPSLLILNYKKINLTAEELVFIIYVINNGEDFNPKKISQDLDLNLDKIMDLINNLTNKGLINLEIKKINNVRSEYFNIEKIYKKLAFLLVDEEEKKDNNIFDIFEKEFGRTLSPME
;
A
#
# COMPACT_ATOMS: atom_id res chain seq x y z
N MET A 1 19.45 2.21 30.47
CA MET A 1 18.44 1.32 29.87
C MET A 1 17.46 2.05 28.99
N MET A 2 16.89 3.16 29.40
CA MET A 2 15.99 3.98 28.56
C MET A 2 16.67 4.49 27.29
N ASN A 3 17.94 4.90 27.39
CA ASN A 3 18.67 5.37 26.22
C ASN A 3 18.82 4.31 25.13
N LYS A 4 18.95 3.04 25.52
CA LYS A 4 19.01 1.95 24.54
C LYS A 4 17.67 1.72 23.86
N VAL A 5 16.59 1.81 24.62
CA VAL A 5 15.23 1.65 24.07
C VAL A 5 14.92 2.81 23.14
N GLU A 6 15.25 4.03 23.53
CA GLU A 6 15.06 5.20 22.66
C GLU A 6 15.85 5.09 21.36
N LYS A 7 17.10 4.63 21.43
CA LYS A 7 17.91 4.39 20.23
C LYS A 7 17.33 3.32 19.34
N LEU A 8 16.75 2.26 19.91
CA LEU A 8 16.11 1.22 19.14
C LEU A 8 14.86 1.73 18.41
N ILE A 9 14.10 2.59 19.06
CA ILE A 9 12.92 3.21 18.45
C ILE A 9 13.36 4.14 17.32
N GLU A 10 14.42 4.90 17.51
CA GLU A 10 14.92 5.83 16.49
C GLU A 10 15.67 5.14 15.34
N LYS A 11 16.14 3.92 15.54
CA LYS A 11 17.06 3.27 14.63
C LYS A 11 16.50 3.00 13.26
N LYS A 12 15.19 2.73 13.15
CA LYS A 12 14.59 2.38 11.87
C LYS A 12 13.18 2.93 11.79
N ASP A 13 13.01 3.91 10.95
CA ASP A 13 11.70 4.43 10.62
C ASP A 13 11.12 3.65 9.44
N TYR A 14 9.82 3.47 9.46
CA TYR A 14 9.13 2.87 8.33
C TYR A 14 8.71 3.95 7.35
N ILE A 15 8.85 3.64 6.07
CA ILE A 15 8.33 4.48 5.00
C ILE A 15 6.88 4.06 4.76
N VAL A 16 5.97 5.02 4.85
CA VAL A 16 4.56 4.78 4.62
C VAL A 16 4.12 5.63 3.44
N PRO A 17 3.72 5.01 2.32
CA PRO A 17 3.20 5.80 1.20
C PRO A 17 1.96 6.57 1.64
N SER A 18 2.01 7.89 1.51
CA SER A 18 0.91 8.74 1.97
C SER A 18 -0.40 8.42 1.26
N LEU A 19 -0.34 8.13 -0.03
CA LEU A 19 -1.53 7.80 -0.80
C LEU A 19 -2.18 6.50 -0.33
N LEU A 20 -1.37 5.55 0.13
CA LEU A 20 -1.88 4.30 0.66
C LEU A 20 -2.66 4.54 1.95
N ILE A 21 -2.07 5.30 2.88
CA ILE A 21 -2.70 5.55 4.17
C ILE A 21 -3.95 6.41 4.04
N LEU A 22 -3.96 7.34 3.09
CA LEU A 22 -5.10 8.22 2.88
C LEU A 22 -6.24 7.54 2.12
N ASN A 23 -5.96 6.47 1.39
CA ASN A 23 -6.93 5.81 0.52
C ASN A 23 -7.15 4.34 0.81
N TYR A 24 -6.64 3.81 1.92
CA TYR A 24 -6.71 2.37 2.18
C TYR A 24 -8.16 1.86 2.25
N LYS A 25 -9.09 2.66 2.74
CA LYS A 25 -10.49 2.27 2.80
C LYS A 25 -11.11 2.15 1.41
N LYS A 26 -10.66 2.97 0.47
CA LYS A 26 -11.16 2.95 -0.90
C LYS A 26 -10.79 1.68 -1.65
N ILE A 27 -9.71 1.03 -1.25
CA ILE A 27 -9.31 -0.25 -1.82
C ILE A 27 -9.67 -1.43 -0.92
N ASN A 28 -10.58 -1.22 0.02
CA ASN A 28 -11.12 -2.24 0.90
C ASN A 28 -10.11 -2.86 1.87
N LEU A 29 -9.12 -2.09 2.30
CA LEU A 29 -8.21 -2.54 3.33
C LEU A 29 -8.77 -2.23 4.71
N THR A 30 -8.63 -3.17 5.64
CA THR A 30 -8.83 -2.89 7.07
C THR A 30 -7.57 -2.27 7.64
N ALA A 31 -7.67 -1.70 8.84
CA ALA A 31 -6.51 -1.11 9.49
C ALA A 31 -5.41 -2.16 9.75
N GLU A 32 -5.79 -3.37 10.14
CA GLU A 32 -4.83 -4.45 10.35
C GLU A 32 -4.14 -4.87 9.05
N GLU A 33 -4.90 -4.96 7.97
CA GLU A 33 -4.35 -5.25 6.66
C GLU A 33 -3.38 -4.15 6.21
N LEU A 34 -3.72 -2.91 6.49
CA LEU A 34 -2.83 -1.78 6.19
C LEU A 34 -1.51 -1.90 6.96
N VAL A 35 -1.55 -2.22 8.24
CA VAL A 35 -0.34 -2.44 9.04
C VAL A 35 0.50 -3.57 8.44
N PHE A 36 -0.14 -4.66 8.04
CA PHE A 36 0.54 -5.78 7.40
C PHE A 36 1.25 -5.35 6.11
N ILE A 37 0.57 -4.59 5.27
CA ILE A 37 1.14 -4.11 4.00
C ILE A 37 2.32 -3.16 4.26
N ILE A 38 2.20 -2.25 5.22
CA ILE A 38 3.29 -1.35 5.59
C ILE A 38 4.51 -2.16 6.05
N TYR A 39 4.28 -3.19 6.85
CA TYR A 39 5.35 -4.07 7.28
C TYR A 39 6.05 -4.73 6.09
N VAL A 40 5.29 -5.27 5.14
CA VAL A 40 5.84 -5.92 3.96
C VAL A 40 6.66 -4.95 3.10
N ILE A 41 6.17 -3.73 2.91
CA ILE A 41 6.89 -2.71 2.15
C ILE A 41 8.27 -2.43 2.76
N ASN A 42 8.35 -2.40 4.08
CA ASN A 42 9.58 -1.99 4.77
C ASN A 42 10.54 -3.12 5.10
N ASN A 43 10.05 -4.35 5.17
CA ASN A 43 10.87 -5.49 5.61
C ASN A 43 11.15 -6.49 4.50
N GLY A 44 10.77 -6.16 3.27
CA GLY A 44 10.94 -7.06 2.15
C GLY A 44 9.71 -7.93 1.93
N GLU A 45 9.64 -8.47 0.74
CA GLU A 45 8.46 -9.20 0.28
C GLU A 45 8.56 -10.71 0.55
N ASP A 46 9.56 -11.17 1.30
CA ASP A 46 9.74 -12.59 1.59
C ASP A 46 8.55 -13.15 2.36
N PHE A 47 8.10 -14.32 1.93
CA PHE A 47 7.02 -15.00 2.61
C PHE A 47 7.55 -15.70 3.86
N ASN A 48 7.40 -15.06 5.00
CA ASN A 48 7.79 -15.60 6.28
C ASN A 48 6.77 -15.27 7.36
N PRO A 49 5.65 -16.02 7.40
CA PRO A 49 4.57 -15.72 8.33
C PRO A 49 4.97 -15.74 9.80
N LYS A 50 5.89 -16.63 10.17
CA LYS A 50 6.36 -16.71 11.56
C LYS A 50 7.07 -15.45 12.00
N LYS A 51 7.94 -14.92 11.15
CA LYS A 51 8.64 -13.67 11.44
C LYS A 51 7.66 -12.51 11.55
N ILE A 52 6.72 -12.44 10.63
CA ILE A 52 5.69 -11.38 10.65
C ILE A 52 4.87 -11.48 11.94
N SER A 53 4.48 -12.68 12.31
CA SER A 53 3.74 -12.93 13.54
C SER A 53 4.50 -12.44 14.77
N GLN A 54 5.78 -12.70 14.83
CA GLN A 54 6.62 -12.25 15.94
C GLN A 54 6.79 -10.73 15.95
N ASP A 55 7.06 -10.15 14.80
CA ASP A 55 7.35 -8.72 14.70
C ASP A 55 6.12 -7.86 14.97
N LEU A 56 4.95 -8.30 14.52
CA LEU A 56 3.69 -7.57 14.71
C LEU A 56 2.95 -7.99 15.98
N ASP A 57 3.45 -8.96 16.71
CA ASP A 57 2.82 -9.51 17.91
C ASP A 57 1.38 -9.95 17.66
N LEU A 58 1.19 -10.69 16.57
CA LEU A 58 -0.09 -11.27 16.20
C LEU A 58 0.05 -12.79 16.10
N ASN A 59 -1.03 -13.51 16.35
CA ASN A 59 -1.04 -14.96 16.18
C ASN A 59 -0.76 -15.35 14.74
N LEU A 60 -0.09 -16.48 14.55
CA LEU A 60 0.17 -17.00 13.21
C LEU A 60 -1.12 -17.19 12.42
N ASP A 61 -2.18 -17.68 13.07
CA ASP A 61 -3.49 -17.84 12.44
C ASP A 61 -4.03 -16.50 11.94
N LYS A 62 -3.84 -15.44 12.73
CA LYS A 62 -4.26 -14.09 12.33
C LYS A 62 -3.49 -13.61 11.12
N ILE A 63 -2.18 -13.86 11.07
CA ILE A 63 -1.36 -13.51 9.92
C ILE A 63 -1.83 -14.25 8.66
N MET A 64 -2.11 -15.55 8.80
CA MET A 64 -2.60 -16.33 7.67
C MET A 64 -3.98 -15.85 7.21
N ASP A 65 -4.85 -15.45 8.12
CA ASP A 65 -6.14 -14.87 7.79
C ASP A 65 -5.98 -13.55 7.01
N LEU A 66 -5.06 -12.69 7.44
CA LEU A 66 -4.77 -11.44 6.74
C LEU A 66 -4.29 -11.71 5.31
N ILE A 67 -3.39 -12.68 5.16
CA ILE A 67 -2.86 -13.07 3.85
C ILE A 67 -3.99 -13.59 2.96
N ASN A 68 -4.83 -14.47 3.49
CA ASN A 68 -5.95 -15.03 2.75
C ASN A 68 -6.95 -13.96 2.33
N ASN A 69 -7.28 -13.05 3.23
CA ASN A 69 -8.21 -11.97 2.95
C ASN A 69 -7.67 -11.05 1.86
N LEU A 70 -6.40 -10.68 1.94
CA LEU A 70 -5.76 -9.83 0.94
C LEU A 70 -5.67 -10.53 -0.41
N THR A 71 -5.39 -11.83 -0.42
CA THR A 71 -5.37 -12.62 -1.65
C THR A 71 -6.75 -12.70 -2.28
N ASN A 72 -7.78 -12.93 -1.47
CA ASN A 72 -9.17 -12.99 -1.94
C ASN A 72 -9.65 -11.65 -2.49
N LYS A 73 -9.17 -10.55 -1.94
CA LYS A 73 -9.48 -9.21 -2.44
C LYS A 73 -8.71 -8.87 -3.72
N GLY A 74 -7.77 -9.73 -4.11
CA GLY A 74 -6.95 -9.49 -5.29
C GLY A 74 -5.91 -8.41 -5.10
N LEU A 75 -5.50 -8.16 -3.87
CA LEU A 75 -4.54 -7.11 -3.54
C LEU A 75 -3.11 -7.62 -3.45
N ILE A 76 -2.92 -8.87 -3.06
CA ILE A 76 -1.61 -9.50 -3.05
C ILE A 76 -1.66 -10.86 -3.73
N ASN A 77 -0.50 -11.28 -4.21
CA ASN A 77 -0.28 -12.62 -4.73
C ASN A 77 0.97 -13.19 -4.09
N LEU A 78 0.99 -14.51 -3.91
CA LEU A 78 2.21 -15.23 -3.59
C LEU A 78 2.83 -15.70 -4.89
N GLU A 79 4.07 -15.36 -5.10
CA GLU A 79 4.82 -15.77 -6.27
C GLU A 79 6.06 -16.54 -5.85
N ILE A 80 6.53 -17.40 -6.74
CA ILE A 80 7.71 -18.21 -6.49
C ILE A 80 8.83 -17.73 -7.40
N LYS A 81 9.96 -17.36 -6.80
CA LYS A 81 11.19 -17.05 -7.51
C LYS A 81 12.19 -18.16 -7.35
N LYS A 82 12.85 -18.49 -8.44
CA LYS A 82 13.99 -19.39 -8.43
C LYS A 82 15.26 -18.57 -8.62
N ILE A 83 16.06 -18.49 -7.56
CA ILE A 83 17.36 -17.82 -7.62
C ILE A 83 18.39 -18.86 -7.22
N ASN A 84 19.36 -19.14 -8.11
CA ASN A 84 20.43 -20.12 -7.87
C ASN A 84 19.88 -21.51 -7.47
N ASN A 85 18.84 -21.97 -8.16
CA ASN A 85 18.14 -23.23 -7.90
C ASN A 85 17.43 -23.32 -6.55
N VAL A 86 17.32 -22.22 -5.82
CA VAL A 86 16.57 -22.16 -4.56
C VAL A 86 15.21 -21.52 -4.85
N ARG A 87 14.13 -22.24 -4.50
CA ARG A 87 12.77 -21.71 -4.58
C ARG A 87 12.50 -20.88 -3.36
N SER A 88 12.11 -19.64 -3.58
CA SER A 88 11.63 -18.78 -2.51
C SER A 88 10.27 -18.21 -2.87
N GLU A 89 9.40 -18.14 -1.87
CA GLU A 89 8.10 -17.53 -2.01
C GLU A 89 8.18 -16.08 -1.56
N TYR A 90 7.45 -15.21 -2.25
CA TYR A 90 7.40 -13.80 -1.90
C TYR A 90 6.03 -13.23 -2.22
N PHE A 91 5.69 -12.12 -1.52
CA PHE A 91 4.46 -11.39 -1.77
C PHE A 91 4.65 -10.45 -2.95
N ASN A 92 3.69 -10.45 -3.87
CA ASN A 92 3.62 -9.42 -4.90
C ASN A 92 2.51 -8.44 -4.53
N ILE A 93 2.88 -7.20 -4.27
CA ILE A 93 1.98 -6.15 -3.84
C ILE A 93 1.69 -5.12 -4.94
N GLU A 94 2.11 -5.36 -6.17
CA GLU A 94 1.90 -4.45 -7.29
C GLU A 94 0.42 -4.11 -7.51
N LYS A 95 -0.47 -5.05 -7.27
CA LYS A 95 -1.90 -4.83 -7.44
C LYS A 95 -2.44 -3.73 -6.54
N ILE A 96 -1.86 -3.55 -5.36
CA ILE A 96 -2.24 -2.47 -4.46
C ILE A 96 -1.94 -1.13 -5.11
N TYR A 97 -0.73 -0.98 -5.65
CA TYR A 97 -0.33 0.25 -6.32
C TYR A 97 -1.15 0.51 -7.57
N LYS A 98 -1.46 -0.53 -8.33
CA LYS A 98 -2.31 -0.41 -9.52
C LYS A 98 -3.71 0.05 -9.17
N LYS A 99 -4.30 -0.48 -8.12
CA LYS A 99 -5.62 -0.05 -7.67
C LYS A 99 -5.62 1.39 -7.18
N LEU A 100 -4.60 1.78 -6.42
CA LEU A 100 -4.45 3.16 -5.98
C LEU A 100 -4.30 4.10 -7.16
N ALA A 101 -3.46 3.76 -8.11
CA ALA A 101 -3.25 4.55 -9.31
C ALA A 101 -4.55 4.72 -10.10
N PHE A 102 -5.31 3.65 -10.27
CA PHE A 102 -6.58 3.68 -10.96
C PHE A 102 -7.57 4.63 -10.29
N LEU A 103 -7.69 4.55 -8.98
CA LEU A 103 -8.59 5.42 -8.22
C LEU A 103 -8.19 6.88 -8.30
N LEU A 104 -6.90 7.15 -8.23
CA LEU A 104 -6.39 8.52 -8.27
C LEU A 104 -6.55 9.14 -9.66
N VAL A 105 -6.37 8.37 -10.71
CA VAL A 105 -6.61 8.84 -12.08
C VAL A 105 -8.08 9.20 -12.27
N ASP A 106 -8.98 8.34 -11.79
CA ASP A 106 -10.42 8.60 -11.86
C ASP A 106 -10.80 9.87 -11.10
N GLU A 107 -10.25 10.09 -9.93
CA GLU A 107 -10.48 11.29 -9.15
C GLU A 107 -9.91 12.54 -9.82
N GLU A 108 -8.73 12.45 -10.41
CA GLU A 108 -8.13 13.57 -11.13
C GLU A 108 -8.96 13.96 -12.36
N GLU A 109 -9.46 12.99 -13.11
CA GLU A 109 -10.34 13.28 -14.24
C GLU A 109 -11.57 14.04 -13.80
N LYS A 110 -12.17 13.67 -12.69
CA LYS A 110 -13.31 14.38 -12.13
C LYS A 110 -12.96 15.80 -11.70
N LYS A 111 -11.81 15.98 -11.07
CA LYS A 111 -11.32 17.28 -10.64
C LYS A 111 -11.00 18.18 -11.84
N ASP A 112 -10.37 17.63 -12.85
CA ASP A 112 -10.05 18.37 -14.06
C ASP A 112 -11.32 18.87 -14.75
N ASN A 113 -12.34 18.05 -14.84
CA ASN A 113 -13.63 18.46 -15.38
C ASN A 113 -14.24 19.62 -14.57
N ASN A 114 -14.16 19.54 -13.25
CA ASN A 114 -14.66 20.59 -12.38
C ASN A 114 -13.86 21.89 -12.55
N ILE A 115 -12.55 21.78 -12.66
CA ILE A 115 -11.68 22.92 -12.87
C ILE A 115 -11.99 23.61 -14.20
N PHE A 116 -12.20 22.85 -15.25
CA PHE A 116 -12.60 23.38 -16.55
C PHE A 116 -13.89 24.19 -16.47
N ASP A 117 -14.89 23.65 -15.81
CA ASP A 117 -16.16 24.35 -15.65
C ASP A 117 -15.98 25.65 -14.90
N ILE A 118 -15.18 25.68 -13.86
CA ILE A 118 -14.89 26.88 -13.08
C ILE A 118 -14.17 27.92 -13.92
N PHE A 119 -13.17 27.52 -14.67
CA PHE A 119 -12.42 28.43 -15.52
C PHE A 119 -13.27 29.02 -16.62
N GLU A 120 -14.11 28.23 -17.25
CA GLU A 120 -15.01 28.73 -18.28
C GLU A 120 -15.97 29.76 -17.71
N LYS A 121 -16.49 29.57 -16.53
CA LYS A 121 -17.40 30.48 -15.88
C LYS A 121 -16.72 31.78 -15.47
N GLU A 122 -15.52 31.69 -14.91
CA GLU A 122 -14.81 32.86 -14.38
C GLU A 122 -14.22 33.74 -15.47
N PHE A 123 -13.67 33.16 -16.49
CA PHE A 123 -12.95 33.91 -17.50
C PHE A 123 -13.77 34.18 -18.75
N GLY A 124 -14.98 33.65 -18.81
CA GLY A 124 -15.85 33.88 -19.96
C GLY A 124 -15.27 33.42 -21.28
N ARG A 125 -14.32 32.58 -21.24
CA ARG A 125 -13.67 32.03 -22.44
C ARG A 125 -13.24 30.60 -22.17
N THR A 126 -13.14 29.84 -23.23
CA THR A 126 -12.64 28.49 -23.14
C THR A 126 -11.13 28.52 -22.96
N LEU A 127 -10.68 27.87 -21.91
CA LEU A 127 -9.25 27.64 -21.75
C LEU A 127 -8.88 26.42 -22.56
N SER A 128 -8.26 26.65 -23.69
CA SER A 128 -7.69 25.52 -24.38
C SER A 128 -6.42 25.08 -23.67
N PRO A 129 -6.10 23.79 -23.70
CA PRO A 129 -4.87 23.31 -23.07
C PRO A 129 -3.60 23.93 -23.62
N MET A 130 -3.71 24.58 -24.73
CA MET A 130 -2.57 25.21 -25.38
C MET A 130 -2.44 26.69 -25.09
N GLU A 131 -3.35 27.24 -24.39
CA GLU A 131 -3.26 28.58 -23.88
C GLU A 131 -2.66 28.59 -22.47
#